data_d897088ca85f4f105daa7a684056a154
#
_entry.id   d897088ca85f4f105daa7a684056a154
#
_cell.length_a   1.000
_cell.length_b   1.000
_cell.length_c   1.000
_cell.angle_alpha   90.00
_cell.angle_beta   90.00
_cell.angle_gamma   90.00
#
_symmetry.space_group_name_H-M   'P 1'
#
loop_
_entity.id
_entity.type
_entity.pdbx_description
1 polymer ?
#
loop_
_entity_poly.entity_id
_entity_poly.type
_entity_poly.pdbx_seq_one_letter_code
_entity_poly.pdbx_strand_id
1 'polypeptide(L)'
;RLRERYYRPVLVFTDASEEGQIKASGRSIDDYDMFTELSAFRNLFLRFGGHKMAAGLTMEKKNLEILRDGLNARCTLTQTQLMPLVMIDAAMPLGYISEEVIADLEKLEPFGRANEKPLFAQQHLSVLRLSRIGKNRNVVKMSVMGPEGIIMDALYFGDTDVFFDFLEEEYGRDN
;
A
#
# COMPACT_ATOMS: atom_id res chain seq x y z
N ARG A 1 4.25 1.26 -7.68
CA ARG A 1 3.94 2.64 -7.19
C ARG A 1 2.45 2.97 -7.21
N LEU A 2 1.73 2.92 -8.39
CA LEU A 2 0.29 3.27 -8.43
C LEU A 2 -0.56 2.29 -7.60
N ARG A 3 -0.33 0.97 -7.75
CA ARG A 3 -1.00 -0.04 -6.93
C ARG A 3 -0.78 0.21 -5.43
N GLU A 4 0.44 0.46 -5.02
CA GLU A 4 0.80 0.72 -3.62
C GLU A 4 0.16 2.01 -3.09
N ARG A 5 0.16 3.07 -3.91
CA ARG A 5 -0.42 4.37 -3.52
C ARG A 5 -1.93 4.31 -3.33
N TYR A 6 -2.64 3.59 -4.19
CA TYR A 6 -4.12 3.60 -4.21
C TYR A 6 -4.74 2.31 -3.70
N TYR A 7 -3.92 1.25 -3.49
CA TYR A 7 -4.37 -0.10 -3.19
C TYR A 7 -5.52 -0.56 -4.09
N ARG A 8 -5.30 -0.49 -5.40
CA ARG A 8 -6.28 -0.85 -6.44
C ARG A 8 -5.61 -1.69 -7.52
N PRO A 9 -6.35 -2.58 -8.20
CA PRO A 9 -5.89 -3.14 -9.46
C PRO A 9 -5.64 -2.00 -10.47
N VAL A 10 -4.50 -2.02 -11.14
CA VAL A 10 -4.09 -0.93 -12.04
C VAL A 10 -3.58 -1.51 -13.35
N LEU A 11 -4.05 -0.94 -14.46
CA LEU A 11 -3.51 -1.14 -15.81
C LEU A 11 -2.91 0.20 -16.28
N VAL A 12 -1.64 0.18 -16.63
CA VAL A 12 -0.95 1.35 -17.21
C VAL A 12 -0.72 1.10 -18.69
N PHE A 13 -1.27 1.97 -19.52
CA PHE A 13 -1.19 1.88 -20.96
C PHE A 13 -0.15 2.83 -21.53
N THR A 14 0.47 2.41 -22.62
CA THR A 14 1.36 3.23 -23.46
C THR A 14 1.16 2.82 -24.92
N ASP A 15 1.51 3.70 -25.86
CA ASP A 15 1.47 3.37 -27.28
C ASP A 15 2.41 2.18 -27.57
N ALA A 16 1.98 1.28 -28.43
CA ALA A 16 2.76 0.16 -28.95
C ALA A 16 3.61 0.60 -30.15
N SER A 17 4.43 -0.32 -30.69
CA SER A 17 5.27 -0.02 -31.86
C SER A 17 4.45 0.15 -33.14
N GLU A 18 3.31 -0.49 -33.21
CA GLU A 18 2.40 -0.41 -34.36
C GLU A 18 1.36 0.70 -34.13
N GLU A 19 1.11 1.47 -35.19
CA GLU A 19 0.14 2.55 -35.15
C GLU A 19 -1.28 2.04 -34.79
N GLY A 20 -1.98 2.77 -33.96
CA GLY A 20 -3.32 2.41 -33.48
C GLY A 20 -3.35 1.30 -32.41
N GLN A 21 -2.22 0.76 -32.02
CA GLN A 21 -2.11 -0.23 -30.95
C GLN A 21 -1.56 0.38 -29.65
N ILE A 22 -2.01 -0.19 -28.55
CA ILE A 22 -1.54 0.12 -27.19
C ILE A 22 -1.15 -1.15 -26.47
N LYS A 23 -0.15 -1.03 -25.58
CA LYS A 23 0.25 -2.11 -24.66
C LYS A 23 0.05 -1.68 -23.22
N ALA A 24 -0.27 -2.63 -22.35
CA ALA A 24 -0.46 -2.38 -20.94
C ALA A 24 0.35 -3.32 -20.08
N SER A 25 0.74 -2.78 -18.92
CA SER A 25 1.28 -3.53 -17.79
C SER A 25 0.35 -3.38 -16.61
N GLY A 26 -0.13 -4.51 -16.08
CA GLY A 26 -1.05 -4.59 -14.96
C GLY A 26 -0.39 -5.03 -13.67
N ARG A 27 -0.89 -4.51 -12.55
CA ARG A 27 -0.58 -4.97 -11.20
C ARG A 27 -1.86 -5.06 -10.40
N SER A 28 -2.02 -6.15 -9.63
CA SER A 28 -3.22 -6.43 -8.86
C SER A 28 -3.00 -6.31 -7.35
N ILE A 29 -4.08 -6.44 -6.61
CA ILE A 29 -4.15 -6.66 -5.17
C ILE A 29 -4.59 -8.09 -4.91
N ASP A 30 -4.44 -8.58 -3.68
CA ASP A 30 -4.65 -9.99 -3.35
C ASP A 30 -6.09 -10.48 -3.58
N ASP A 31 -7.07 -9.59 -3.39
CA ASP A 31 -8.49 -9.90 -3.57
C ASP A 31 -8.98 -9.80 -5.03
N TYR A 32 -8.11 -9.48 -6.00
CA TYR A 32 -8.50 -9.34 -7.39
C TYR A 32 -7.62 -10.20 -8.32
N ASP A 33 -8.21 -11.23 -8.92
CA ASP A 33 -7.51 -12.03 -9.91
C ASP A 33 -7.52 -11.34 -11.28
N MET A 34 -6.48 -10.54 -11.52
CA MET A 34 -6.33 -9.77 -12.75
C MET A 34 -6.31 -10.65 -14.00
N PHE A 35 -5.70 -11.83 -13.93
CA PHE A 35 -5.63 -12.72 -15.08
C PHE A 35 -7.02 -13.26 -15.46
N THR A 36 -7.78 -13.72 -14.48
CA THR A 36 -9.15 -14.22 -14.69
C THR A 36 -10.06 -13.12 -15.22
N GLU A 37 -10.02 -11.93 -14.63
CA GLU A 37 -10.87 -10.81 -15.06
C GLU A 37 -10.53 -10.32 -16.46
N LEU A 38 -9.25 -10.19 -16.80
CA LEU A 38 -8.83 -9.84 -18.16
C LEU A 38 -9.13 -10.95 -19.17
N SER A 39 -9.10 -12.21 -18.78
CA SER A 39 -9.39 -13.34 -19.67
C SER A 39 -10.82 -13.30 -20.20
N ALA A 40 -11.78 -12.70 -19.50
CA ALA A 40 -13.13 -12.47 -19.97
C ALA A 40 -13.19 -11.57 -21.23
N PHE A 41 -12.15 -10.78 -21.46
CA PHE A 41 -12.02 -9.85 -22.59
C PHE A 41 -10.95 -10.30 -23.60
N ARG A 42 -10.60 -11.60 -23.58
CA ARG A 42 -9.50 -12.14 -24.41
C ARG A 42 -9.63 -11.81 -25.90
N ASN A 43 -10.84 -11.70 -26.40
CA ASN A 43 -11.16 -11.35 -27.79
C ASN A 43 -10.76 -9.91 -28.19
N LEU A 44 -10.54 -9.02 -27.23
CA LEU A 44 -10.08 -7.65 -27.46
C LEU A 44 -8.54 -7.56 -27.59
N PHE A 45 -7.81 -8.62 -27.22
CA PHE A 45 -6.36 -8.58 -27.11
C PHE A 45 -5.66 -9.28 -28.29
N LEU A 46 -4.68 -8.61 -28.86
CA LEU A 46 -3.73 -9.16 -29.83
C LEU A 46 -2.72 -10.08 -29.11
N ARG A 47 -2.20 -9.60 -27.95
CA ARG A 47 -1.31 -10.37 -27.07
C ARG A 47 -1.82 -10.23 -25.64
N PHE A 48 -1.70 -11.32 -24.87
CA PHE A 48 -2.12 -11.34 -23.48
C PHE A 48 -1.40 -12.46 -22.73
N GLY A 49 -0.96 -12.18 -21.51
CA GLY A 49 -0.37 -13.13 -20.61
C GLY A 49 -0.19 -12.54 -19.21
N GLY A 50 -0.04 -13.43 -18.23
CA GLY A 50 0.12 -12.99 -16.85
C GLY A 50 -0.28 -14.06 -15.84
N HIS A 51 -0.55 -13.62 -14.66
CA HIS A 51 -1.04 -14.41 -13.52
C HIS A 51 -1.90 -13.51 -12.61
N LYS A 52 -2.45 -14.06 -11.52
CA LYS A 52 -3.34 -13.36 -10.59
C LYS A 52 -2.88 -11.92 -10.27
N MET A 53 -1.58 -11.72 -9.97
CA MET A 53 -1.06 -10.45 -9.44
C MET A 53 -0.52 -9.51 -10.51
N ALA A 54 -0.30 -9.96 -11.75
CA ALA A 54 0.23 -9.13 -12.82
C ALA A 54 -0.16 -9.67 -14.19
N ALA A 55 -0.41 -8.76 -15.13
CA ALA A 55 -0.70 -9.12 -16.50
C ALA A 55 -0.08 -8.11 -17.48
N GLY A 56 0.16 -8.59 -18.70
CA GLY A 56 0.55 -7.77 -19.84
C GLY A 56 -0.37 -8.05 -21.02
N LEU A 57 -0.72 -7.01 -21.75
CA LEU A 57 -1.55 -7.14 -22.94
C LEU A 57 -1.16 -6.13 -24.02
N THR A 58 -1.54 -6.44 -25.26
CA THR A 58 -1.50 -5.52 -26.40
C THR A 58 -2.87 -5.58 -27.08
N MET A 59 -3.42 -4.43 -27.44
CA MET A 59 -4.71 -4.35 -28.10
C MET A 59 -4.81 -3.11 -29.00
N GLU A 60 -5.86 -3.02 -29.80
CA GLU A 60 -6.19 -1.81 -30.53
C GLU A 60 -6.70 -0.72 -29.59
N LYS A 61 -6.23 0.51 -29.77
CA LYS A 61 -6.56 1.67 -28.93
C LYS A 61 -8.07 1.94 -28.85
N LYS A 62 -8.81 1.67 -29.93
CA LYS A 62 -10.28 1.84 -29.97
C LYS A 62 -11.02 0.97 -28.95
N ASN A 63 -10.42 -0.13 -28.48
CA ASN A 63 -11.02 -1.07 -27.54
C ASN A 63 -10.83 -0.66 -26.06
N LEU A 64 -10.07 0.44 -25.79
CA LEU A 64 -9.72 0.84 -24.43
C LEU A 64 -10.94 1.11 -23.55
N GLU A 65 -11.91 1.86 -24.08
CA GLU A 65 -13.12 2.20 -23.35
C GLU A 65 -13.98 0.96 -23.07
N ILE A 66 -14.10 0.05 -24.06
CA ILE A 66 -14.84 -1.20 -23.90
C ILE A 66 -14.23 -2.05 -22.77
N LEU A 67 -12.90 -2.16 -22.75
CA LEU A 67 -12.20 -2.89 -21.69
C LEU A 67 -12.39 -2.23 -20.34
N ARG A 68 -12.22 -0.91 -20.25
CA ARG A 68 -12.37 -0.14 -19.00
C ARG A 68 -13.77 -0.30 -18.41
N ASP A 69 -14.78 -0.08 -19.21
CA ASP A 69 -16.17 -0.14 -18.76
C ASP A 69 -16.57 -1.58 -18.41
N GLY A 70 -16.12 -2.55 -19.19
CA GLY A 70 -16.35 -3.96 -18.90
C GLY A 70 -15.69 -4.44 -17.60
N LEU A 71 -14.44 -4.05 -17.34
CA LEU A 71 -13.75 -4.39 -16.08
C LEU A 71 -14.43 -3.73 -14.88
N ASN A 72 -14.82 -2.45 -15.00
CA ASN A 72 -15.53 -1.76 -13.92
C ASN A 72 -16.90 -2.39 -13.62
N ALA A 73 -17.66 -2.75 -14.66
CA ALA A 73 -18.96 -3.41 -14.50
C ALA A 73 -18.87 -4.80 -13.84
N ARG A 74 -17.75 -5.51 -14.07
CA ARG A 74 -17.50 -6.83 -13.46
C ARG A 74 -16.87 -6.75 -12.07
N CYS A 75 -16.33 -5.60 -11.67
CA CYS A 75 -15.64 -5.45 -10.42
C CYS A 75 -16.61 -5.60 -9.23
N THR A 76 -16.38 -6.63 -8.43
CA THR A 76 -17.18 -6.94 -7.22
C THR A 76 -16.43 -6.64 -5.92
N LEU A 77 -15.29 -5.94 -6.01
CA LEU A 77 -14.50 -5.60 -4.82
C LEU A 77 -15.28 -4.71 -3.86
N THR A 78 -15.31 -5.12 -2.61
CA THR A 78 -15.91 -4.37 -1.50
C THR A 78 -14.94 -3.32 -0.97
N GLN A 79 -15.44 -2.34 -0.22
CA GLN A 79 -14.58 -1.35 0.45
C GLN A 79 -13.55 -2.00 1.37
N THR A 80 -13.91 -3.06 2.07
CA THR A 80 -13.00 -3.79 2.95
C THR A 80 -11.83 -4.42 2.18
N GLN A 81 -12.10 -5.02 1.01
CA GLN A 81 -11.07 -5.60 0.13
C GLN A 81 -10.19 -4.54 -0.54
N LEU A 82 -10.64 -3.30 -0.55
CA LEU A 82 -9.91 -2.15 -1.08
C LEU A 82 -9.08 -1.41 -0.02
N MET A 83 -9.08 -1.90 1.22
CA MET A 83 -8.19 -1.41 2.29
C MET A 83 -6.92 -2.25 2.35
N PRO A 84 -5.73 -1.63 2.41
CA PRO A 84 -4.50 -2.39 2.57
C PRO A 84 -4.49 -3.09 3.92
N LEU A 85 -4.26 -4.40 3.90
CA LEU A 85 -4.07 -5.19 5.10
C LEU A 85 -2.61 -5.10 5.54
N VAL A 86 -2.38 -4.66 6.76
CA VAL A 86 -1.04 -4.67 7.38
C VAL A 86 -0.98 -5.85 8.34
N MET A 87 -0.12 -6.82 8.04
CA MET A 87 0.13 -7.94 8.92
C MET A 87 1.09 -7.52 10.03
N ILE A 88 0.65 -7.65 11.27
CA ILE A 88 1.47 -7.41 12.46
C ILE A 88 1.99 -8.75 12.97
N ASP A 89 3.31 -8.90 13.06
CA ASP A 89 3.94 -10.15 13.49
C ASP A 89 3.75 -10.39 14.99
N ALA A 90 3.87 -9.33 15.79
CA ALA A 90 3.60 -9.41 17.23
C ALA A 90 3.19 -8.07 17.84
N ALA A 91 2.44 -8.13 18.93
CA ALA A 91 2.26 -6.99 19.82
C ALA A 91 3.58 -6.74 20.58
N MET A 92 4.03 -5.47 20.61
CA MET A 92 5.26 -5.10 21.30
C MET A 92 5.03 -3.83 22.14
N PRO A 93 4.82 -3.97 23.45
CA PRO A 93 4.79 -2.84 24.38
C PRO A 93 6.09 -2.03 24.32
N LEU A 94 6.00 -0.69 24.49
CA LEU A 94 7.16 0.19 24.42
C LEU A 94 8.28 -0.25 25.38
N GLY A 95 7.92 -0.80 26.53
CA GLY A 95 8.88 -1.29 27.53
C GLY A 95 9.74 -2.48 27.09
N TYR A 96 9.35 -3.18 26.01
CA TYR A 96 10.15 -4.27 25.45
C TYR A 96 11.14 -3.80 24.38
N ILE A 97 11.03 -2.56 23.93
CA ILE A 97 11.95 -2.00 22.93
C ILE A 97 13.27 -1.67 23.63
N SER A 98 14.29 -2.50 23.41
CA SER A 98 15.64 -2.35 23.96
C SER A 98 16.69 -2.54 22.88
N GLU A 99 17.92 -2.09 23.14
CA GLU A 99 19.06 -2.33 22.23
C GLU A 99 19.30 -3.82 21.99
N GLU A 100 19.04 -4.68 22.96
CA GLU A 100 19.19 -6.12 22.86
C GLU A 100 18.17 -6.70 21.86
N VAL A 101 16.89 -6.31 21.96
CA VAL A 101 15.84 -6.72 21.01
C VAL A 101 16.17 -6.22 19.59
N ILE A 102 16.67 -4.99 19.46
CA ILE A 102 17.08 -4.46 18.16
C ILE A 102 18.22 -5.30 17.57
N ALA A 103 19.24 -5.62 18.36
CA ALA A 103 20.36 -6.45 17.92
C ALA A 103 19.92 -7.88 17.55
N ASP A 104 18.92 -8.44 18.21
CA ASP A 104 18.34 -9.73 17.83
C ASP A 104 17.57 -9.67 16.51
N LEU A 105 16.83 -8.59 16.27
CA LEU A 105 16.13 -8.37 15.00
C LEU A 105 17.11 -8.18 13.82
N GLU A 106 18.25 -7.52 14.04
CA GLU A 106 19.30 -7.36 13.02
C GLU A 106 19.89 -8.71 12.56
N LYS A 107 19.88 -9.74 13.41
CA LYS A 107 20.32 -11.09 13.04
C LYS A 107 19.41 -11.77 11.99
N LEU A 108 18.20 -11.26 11.81
CA LEU A 108 17.26 -11.74 10.79
C LEU A 108 17.57 -11.19 9.38
N GLU A 109 18.48 -10.23 9.25
CA GLU A 109 18.89 -9.69 7.94
C GLU A 109 19.66 -10.73 7.08
N PRO A 110 19.59 -10.63 5.74
CA PRO A 110 19.00 -9.55 4.96
C PRO A 110 17.49 -9.72 4.77
N PHE A 111 16.75 -8.62 4.95
CA PHE A 111 15.31 -8.59 4.68
C PHE A 111 15.02 -8.51 3.17
N GLY A 112 13.90 -9.12 2.74
CA GLY A 112 13.47 -9.15 1.35
C GLY A 112 12.13 -9.87 1.18
N ARG A 113 11.77 -10.20 -0.06
CA ARG A 113 10.44 -10.72 -0.41
C ARG A 113 10.01 -11.98 0.35
N ALA A 114 10.92 -12.86 0.70
CA ALA A 114 10.64 -14.11 1.44
C ALA A 114 11.05 -14.05 2.91
N ASN A 115 11.59 -12.91 3.34
CA ASN A 115 12.00 -12.62 4.71
C ASN A 115 11.74 -11.13 4.96
N GLU A 116 10.47 -10.78 5.16
CA GLU A 116 10.06 -9.38 5.36
C GLU A 116 10.51 -8.89 6.73
N LYS A 117 10.75 -7.58 6.84
CA LYS A 117 11.11 -6.97 8.12
C LYS A 117 9.91 -7.10 9.07
N PRO A 118 10.08 -7.65 10.28
CA PRO A 118 8.99 -7.79 11.24
C PRO A 118 8.32 -6.45 11.55
N LEU A 119 7.00 -6.46 11.62
CA LEU A 119 6.18 -5.33 12.01
C LEU A 119 5.56 -5.58 13.37
N PHE A 120 5.72 -4.62 14.25
CA PHE A 120 5.17 -4.65 15.60
C PHE A 120 4.11 -3.58 15.78
N ALA A 121 3.21 -3.80 16.72
CA ALA A 121 2.20 -2.82 17.07
C ALA A 121 1.96 -2.76 18.58
N GLN A 122 1.65 -1.56 19.05
CA GLN A 122 1.08 -1.35 20.37
C GLN A 122 -0.20 -0.51 20.22
N GLN A 123 -1.23 -0.91 20.96
CA GLN A 123 -2.49 -0.17 21.06
C GLN A 123 -2.48 0.80 22.25
N HIS A 124 -3.43 1.73 22.24
CA HIS A 124 -3.66 2.69 23.33
C HIS A 124 -2.46 3.58 23.64
N LEU A 125 -1.78 4.05 22.59
CA LEU A 125 -0.75 5.07 22.73
C LEU A 125 -1.39 6.45 22.88
N SER A 126 -0.90 7.23 23.87
CA SER A 126 -1.23 8.66 23.99
C SER A 126 -0.16 9.49 23.29
N VAL A 127 -0.54 10.38 22.38
CA VAL A 127 0.39 11.32 21.74
C VAL A 127 0.53 12.54 22.62
N LEU A 128 1.70 12.72 23.23
CA LEU A 128 2.00 13.83 24.15
C LEU A 128 2.48 15.08 23.40
N ARG A 129 3.18 14.88 22.28
CA ARG A 129 3.71 15.95 21.44
C ARG A 129 3.75 15.50 20.00
N LEU A 130 3.44 16.42 19.10
CA LEU A 130 3.41 16.20 17.66
C LEU A 130 4.11 17.37 16.96
N SER A 131 5.02 17.11 16.02
CA SER A 131 5.70 18.14 15.25
C SER A 131 6.15 17.64 13.88
N ARG A 132 6.15 18.53 12.89
CA ARG A 132 6.75 18.25 11.58
C ARG A 132 8.21 18.67 11.60
N ILE A 133 9.10 17.78 11.22
CA ILE A 133 10.54 17.99 11.19
C ILE A 133 11.12 17.72 9.79
N GLY A 134 12.40 18.00 9.61
CA GLY A 134 13.11 17.87 8.35
C GLY A 134 13.03 19.13 7.48
N LYS A 135 13.97 19.27 6.54
CA LYS A 135 14.09 20.45 5.66
C LYS A 135 12.81 20.72 4.85
N ASN A 136 12.14 19.66 4.44
CA ASN A 136 10.91 19.72 3.64
C ASN A 136 9.65 19.46 4.48
N ARG A 137 9.76 19.40 5.82
CA ARG A 137 8.66 19.09 6.75
C ARG A 137 7.94 17.77 6.41
N ASN A 138 8.67 16.80 5.91
CA ASN A 138 8.18 15.53 5.39
C ASN A 138 8.32 14.36 6.38
N VAL A 139 8.62 14.64 7.63
CA VAL A 139 8.69 13.67 8.71
C VAL A 139 7.87 14.19 9.88
N VAL A 140 7.03 13.35 10.47
CA VAL A 140 6.35 13.66 11.73
C VAL A 140 7.13 13.05 12.88
N LYS A 141 7.52 13.88 13.85
CA LYS A 141 8.06 13.43 15.12
C LYS A 141 6.96 13.51 16.18
N MET A 142 6.78 12.42 16.89
CA MET A 142 5.83 12.29 17.99
C MET A 142 6.57 11.90 19.27
N SER A 143 6.10 12.38 20.41
CA SER A 143 6.41 11.77 21.71
C SER A 143 5.17 11.00 22.14
N VAL A 144 5.28 9.69 22.28
CA VAL A 144 4.16 8.79 22.58
C VAL A 144 4.34 8.13 23.92
N MET A 145 3.25 7.90 24.64
CA MET A 145 3.24 7.22 25.93
C MET A 145 2.37 5.98 25.85
N GLY A 146 2.92 4.84 26.26
CA GLY A 146 2.19 3.57 26.37
C GLY A 146 1.33 3.50 27.64
N PRO A 147 0.43 2.49 27.73
CA PRO A 147 -0.40 2.28 28.92
C PRO A 147 0.40 2.07 30.21
N GLU A 148 1.61 1.58 30.07
CA GLU A 148 2.58 1.38 31.16
C GLU A 148 3.30 2.65 31.61
N GLY A 149 3.01 3.82 31.01
CA GLY A 149 3.59 5.11 31.33
C GLY A 149 4.98 5.35 30.72
N ILE A 150 5.49 4.43 29.90
CA ILE A 150 6.76 4.60 29.19
C ILE A 150 6.58 5.57 28.03
N ILE A 151 7.49 6.53 27.94
CA ILE A 151 7.49 7.56 26.89
C ILE A 151 8.60 7.25 25.89
N MET A 152 8.30 7.34 24.61
CA MET A 152 9.25 7.11 23.51
C MET A 152 9.02 8.09 22.37
N ASP A 153 10.09 8.46 21.67
CA ASP A 153 10.00 9.21 20.42
C ASP A 153 9.66 8.26 19.25
N ALA A 154 8.67 8.63 18.45
CA ALA A 154 8.27 7.93 17.25
C ALA A 154 8.41 8.84 16.02
N LEU A 155 8.81 8.26 14.89
CA LEU A 155 8.95 8.98 13.63
C LEU A 155 8.04 8.34 12.57
N TYR A 156 7.27 9.17 11.87
CA TYR A 156 6.48 8.78 10.72
C TYR A 156 7.07 9.34 9.44
N PHE A 157 7.38 8.44 8.50
CA PHE A 157 7.93 8.74 7.18
C PHE A 157 6.87 8.46 6.11
N GLY A 158 5.98 9.40 5.87
CA GLY A 158 4.91 9.26 4.90
C GLY A 158 4.37 10.61 4.46
N ASP A 159 3.15 10.62 3.92
CA ASP A 159 2.45 11.86 3.61
C ASP A 159 2.01 12.53 4.91
N THR A 160 2.72 13.59 5.27
CA THR A 160 2.48 14.27 6.55
C THR A 160 1.16 15.03 6.58
N ASP A 161 0.64 15.49 5.42
CA ASP A 161 -0.63 16.20 5.36
C ASP A 161 -1.78 15.22 5.60
N VAL A 162 -1.78 14.11 4.89
CA VAL A 162 -2.76 13.02 5.09
C VAL A 162 -2.74 12.49 6.54
N PHE A 163 -1.55 12.39 7.15
CA PHE A 163 -1.44 11.93 8.54
C PHE A 163 -2.04 12.92 9.55
N PHE A 164 -1.80 14.22 9.35
CA PHE A 164 -2.39 15.25 10.22
C PHE A 164 -3.90 15.36 10.03
N ASP A 165 -4.38 15.32 8.78
CA ASP A 165 -5.81 15.33 8.47
C ASP A 165 -6.52 14.14 9.16
N PHE A 166 -5.94 12.95 9.10
CA PHE A 166 -6.46 11.78 9.81
C PHE A 166 -6.53 12.00 11.33
N LEU A 167 -5.47 12.55 11.93
CA LEU A 167 -5.49 12.81 13.37
C LEU A 167 -6.53 13.87 13.77
N GLU A 168 -6.70 14.92 12.95
CA GLU A 168 -7.73 15.95 13.19
C GLU A 168 -9.15 15.39 13.06
N GLU A 169 -9.39 14.50 12.11
CA GLU A 169 -10.70 13.85 11.93
C GLU A 169 -11.05 12.90 13.08
N GLU A 170 -10.08 12.10 13.56
CA GLU A 170 -10.32 11.08 14.58
C GLU A 170 -10.28 11.63 16.01
N TYR A 171 -9.46 12.62 16.28
CA TYR A 171 -9.17 13.08 17.66
C TYR A 171 -9.46 14.57 17.90
N GLY A 172 -9.78 15.35 16.85
CA GLY A 172 -10.03 16.79 16.93
C GLY A 172 -8.75 17.63 16.97
N ARG A 173 -8.92 18.95 16.81
CA ARG A 173 -7.78 19.91 16.69
C ARG A 173 -7.08 20.25 18.01
N ASP A 174 -7.65 19.90 19.16
CA ASP A 174 -7.24 20.39 20.48
C ASP A 174 -6.57 19.33 21.37
N ASN A 175 -5.92 18.33 20.79
CA ASN A 175 -5.16 17.33 21.55
C ASN A 175 -3.67 17.38 21.25
#